data_d4087524d4f7b25454657e7f4e983b1e
#
_entry.id   d4087524d4f7b25454657e7f4e983b1e
#
_cell.length_a   1.000
_cell.length_b   1.000
_cell.length_c   1.000
_cell.angle_alpha   90.00
_cell.angle_beta   90.00
_cell.angle_gamma   90.00
#
_symmetry.space_group_name_H-M   'P 1'
#
loop_
_entity.id
_entity.type
_entity.pdbx_description
1 polymer ?
#
loop_
_entity_poly.entity_id
_entity_poly.type
_entity_poly.pdbx_seq_one_letter_code
_entity_poly.pdbx_strand_id
1 'polypeptide(L)'
;MGRPAGPHVSAGRSPRLAPRLLIVPLLCFLTFSQLLPAAARSFVLSRFDVELQVLSGGDLLVTETVSPRFEGAWNGIERLIPVEYRTPQGFNYSLLLDRVTVTDEQGTPLTFESSRERHYRNLKIWIPGATDATRTFVLKYRVRNGLKFFEDHDELYWNVTGDEWDVPIEHASVHIILPPQTTGIRAQAFTGAYGAREEAATVEIVGAGVRMTMTRALGFREGLTAVVGW
;
A
#
# COMPACT_ATOMS: atom_id res chain seq x y z
N MET A 1 29.61 -118.68 33.68
CA MET A 1 29.57 -117.97 32.39
C MET A 1 28.99 -116.59 32.63
N GLY A 2 29.80 -115.69 32.97
CA GLY A 2 29.43 -114.39 33.43
C GLY A 2 30.12 -113.35 32.61
N ARG A 3 29.44 -112.34 32.42
CA ARG A 3 29.92 -111.12 31.77
C ARG A 3 30.00 -109.96 32.76
N PRO A 4 31.12 -109.25 32.81
CA PRO A 4 31.15 -108.09 33.72
C PRO A 4 30.59 -106.83 33.09
N ALA A 5 30.11 -106.03 33.98
CA ALA A 5 29.49 -104.70 33.69
C ALA A 5 30.57 -103.63 33.39
N GLY A 6 30.34 -102.81 32.40
CA GLY A 6 31.18 -101.66 32.10
C GLY A 6 30.68 -100.41 32.77
N PRO A 7 31.52 -99.38 32.99
CA PRO A 7 31.17 -98.22 33.78
C PRO A 7 30.42 -97.16 33.01
N HIS A 8 29.40 -96.60 33.66
CA HIS A 8 28.64 -95.39 33.18
C HIS A 8 29.50 -94.15 33.15
N VAL A 9 29.64 -93.53 31.97
CA VAL A 9 30.23 -92.21 31.82
C VAL A 9 29.07 -91.15 31.88
N SER A 10 29.11 -90.34 32.92
CA SER A 10 28.22 -89.18 33.11
C SER A 10 28.57 -88.06 32.13
N ALA A 11 27.69 -87.73 31.23
CA ALA A 11 27.84 -86.62 30.34
C ALA A 11 27.44 -85.28 31.04
N GLY A 12 28.44 -84.46 31.30
CA GLY A 12 28.23 -83.09 31.81
C GLY A 12 27.48 -82.21 30.83
N ARG A 13 26.40 -81.64 31.30
CA ARG A 13 25.66 -80.62 30.58
C ARG A 13 26.36 -79.31 30.76
N SER A 14 26.86 -78.71 29.66
CA SER A 14 27.34 -77.34 29.59
C SER A 14 26.13 -76.34 29.64
N PRO A 15 26.21 -75.24 30.38
CA PRO A 15 25.20 -74.26 30.42
C PRO A 15 25.22 -73.43 29.12
N ARG A 16 24.10 -73.42 28.41
CA ARG A 16 23.88 -72.54 27.24
C ARG A 16 23.77 -71.11 27.74
N LEU A 17 24.72 -70.23 27.39
CA LEU A 17 24.59 -68.77 27.49
C LEU A 17 23.52 -68.28 26.53
N ALA A 18 22.45 -67.74 27.07
CA ALA A 18 21.43 -66.96 26.27
C ALA A 18 22.03 -65.64 25.81
N PRO A 19 21.78 -65.22 24.56
CA PRO A 19 22.25 -63.90 24.10
C PRO A 19 21.46 -62.83 24.83
N ARG A 20 22.15 -61.96 25.57
CA ARG A 20 21.63 -60.72 26.11
C ARG A 20 21.37 -59.76 24.94
N LEU A 21 20.06 -59.53 24.58
CA LEU A 21 19.60 -58.52 23.65
C LEU A 21 19.88 -57.16 24.30
N LEU A 22 20.88 -56.43 23.81
CA LEU A 22 21.14 -55.05 24.15
C LEU A 22 20.07 -54.18 23.43
N ILE A 23 19.02 -53.81 24.17
CA ILE A 23 18.07 -52.80 23.71
C ILE A 23 18.75 -51.44 23.84
N VAL A 24 19.28 -50.92 22.74
CA VAL A 24 19.71 -49.51 22.64
C VAL A 24 18.46 -48.67 22.52
N PRO A 25 18.14 -47.76 23.47
CA PRO A 25 17.02 -46.85 23.30
C PRO A 25 17.41 -45.88 22.20
N LEU A 26 16.73 -46.00 21.05
CA LEU A 26 16.76 -45.01 19.98
C LEU A 26 16.04 -43.74 20.50
N LEU A 27 16.84 -42.81 21.05
CA LEU A 27 16.37 -41.48 21.46
C LEU A 27 16.06 -40.70 20.20
N CYS A 28 14.81 -40.78 19.71
CA CYS A 28 14.30 -39.91 18.67
C CYS A 28 14.29 -38.48 19.20
N PHE A 29 15.34 -37.71 18.89
CA PHE A 29 15.30 -36.24 19.00
C PHE A 29 14.30 -35.72 17.99
N LEU A 30 13.02 -35.57 18.37
CA LEU A 30 12.06 -34.77 17.70
C LEU A 30 12.53 -33.30 17.82
N THR A 31 13.31 -32.83 16.85
CA THR A 31 13.54 -31.40 16.67
C THR A 31 12.20 -30.78 16.30
N PHE A 32 11.50 -30.27 17.30
CA PHE A 32 10.32 -29.42 17.11
C PHE A 32 10.82 -28.12 16.48
N SER A 33 10.87 -28.09 15.14
CA SER A 33 11.15 -26.89 14.39
C SER A 33 9.99 -25.92 14.70
N GLN A 34 10.21 -24.99 15.61
CA GLN A 34 9.29 -23.90 15.89
C GLN A 34 9.19 -23.09 14.60
N LEU A 35 8.16 -23.34 13.80
CA LEU A 35 7.71 -22.41 12.78
C LEU A 35 7.27 -21.14 13.52
N LEU A 36 8.20 -20.19 13.69
CA LEU A 36 7.85 -18.85 14.10
C LEU A 36 6.83 -18.36 13.07
N PRO A 37 5.63 -17.92 13.51
CA PRO A 37 4.70 -17.32 12.58
C PRO A 37 5.43 -16.16 11.90
N ALA A 38 5.48 -16.16 10.57
CA ALA A 38 5.97 -14.99 9.84
C ALA A 38 5.12 -13.82 10.32
N ALA A 39 5.75 -12.83 10.95
CA ALA A 39 5.05 -11.64 11.41
C ALA A 39 4.25 -11.08 10.22
N ALA A 40 2.94 -10.94 10.38
CA ALA A 40 2.08 -10.42 9.33
C ALA A 40 2.55 -9.00 9.03
N ARG A 41 3.05 -8.78 7.81
CA ARG A 41 3.51 -7.45 7.40
C ARG A 41 2.30 -6.56 7.12
N SER A 42 2.35 -5.33 7.57
CA SER A 42 1.32 -4.32 7.36
C SER A 42 1.95 -2.96 7.08
N PHE A 43 1.18 -2.03 6.59
CA PHE A 43 1.55 -0.62 6.58
C PHE A 43 0.31 0.26 6.68
N VAL A 44 0.52 1.50 7.04
CA VAL A 44 -0.49 2.56 6.98
C VAL A 44 0.11 3.77 6.28
N LEU A 45 -0.69 4.59 5.63
CA LEU A 45 -0.25 5.88 5.14
C LEU A 45 -0.38 6.89 6.29
N SER A 46 0.73 7.16 6.97
CA SER A 46 0.74 8.11 8.09
C SER A 46 0.45 9.54 7.61
N ARG A 47 0.81 9.85 6.36
CA ARG A 47 0.60 11.16 5.74
C ARG A 47 0.44 11.05 4.22
N PHE A 48 -0.48 11.84 3.66
CA PHE A 48 -0.73 11.99 2.24
C PHE A 48 -1.05 13.45 1.92
N ASP A 49 -0.05 14.23 1.54
CA ASP A 49 -0.25 15.64 1.18
C ASP A 49 -0.12 15.85 -0.32
N VAL A 50 -1.02 16.65 -0.84
CA VAL A 50 -1.05 16.99 -2.26
C VAL A 50 -0.93 18.51 -2.45
N GLU A 51 -0.04 18.92 -3.33
CA GLU A 51 -0.05 20.23 -3.94
C GLU A 51 -0.50 20.10 -5.39
N LEU A 52 -1.56 20.82 -5.77
CA LEU A 52 -2.10 20.81 -7.12
C LEU A 52 -2.14 22.25 -7.64
N GLN A 53 -1.32 22.53 -8.65
CA GLN A 53 -1.31 23.83 -9.32
C GLN A 53 -2.09 23.74 -10.64
N VAL A 54 -3.09 24.59 -10.79
CA VAL A 54 -3.82 24.81 -12.04
C VAL A 54 -3.07 25.87 -12.86
N LEU A 55 -2.60 25.50 -14.03
CA LEU A 55 -1.93 26.42 -14.94
C LEU A 55 -2.96 27.19 -15.79
N SER A 56 -2.59 28.38 -16.25
CA SER A 56 -3.47 29.21 -17.10
C SER A 56 -3.91 28.55 -18.40
N GLY A 57 -3.19 27.50 -18.85
CA GLY A 57 -3.56 26.69 -20.02
C GLY A 57 -4.48 25.51 -19.70
N GLY A 58 -4.93 25.35 -18.43
CA GLY A 58 -5.79 24.26 -17.99
C GLY A 58 -5.08 22.95 -17.63
N ASP A 59 -3.76 22.89 -17.79
CA ASP A 59 -2.95 21.75 -17.30
C ASP A 59 -2.84 21.82 -15.77
N LEU A 60 -2.72 20.66 -15.13
CA LEU A 60 -2.49 20.54 -13.70
C LEU A 60 -1.06 20.01 -13.45
N LEU A 61 -0.36 20.64 -12.52
CA LEU A 61 0.87 20.07 -11.93
C LEU A 61 0.53 19.53 -10.56
N VAL A 62 0.76 18.25 -10.35
CA VAL A 62 0.45 17.56 -9.10
C VAL A 62 1.72 17.07 -8.44
N THR A 63 1.85 17.35 -7.15
CA THR A 63 2.90 16.83 -6.27
C THR A 63 2.23 16.12 -5.11
N GLU A 64 2.41 14.81 -5.01
CA GLU A 64 1.98 14.00 -3.88
C GLU A 64 3.18 13.71 -2.97
N THR A 65 3.08 14.03 -1.69
CA THR A 65 4.06 13.68 -0.65
C THR A 65 3.41 12.63 0.24
N VAL A 66 3.90 11.40 0.15
CA VAL A 66 3.27 10.24 0.79
C VAL A 66 4.25 9.56 1.73
N SER A 67 3.80 9.30 2.96
CA SER A 67 4.63 8.71 4.02
C SER A 67 4.02 7.41 4.52
N PRO A 68 4.29 6.27 3.89
CA PRO A 68 3.93 4.95 4.44
C PRO A 68 4.79 4.64 5.67
N ARG A 69 4.14 4.14 6.73
CA ARG A 69 4.77 3.54 7.91
C ARG A 69 4.62 2.04 7.81
N PHE A 70 5.74 1.36 7.57
CA PHE A 70 5.82 -0.07 7.35
C PHE A 70 6.06 -0.84 8.66
N GLU A 71 5.41 -1.98 8.80
CA GLU A 71 5.67 -3.04 9.77
C GLU A 71 6.07 -4.30 9.00
N GLY A 72 7.19 -4.92 9.37
CA GLY A 72 7.83 -5.98 8.61
C GLY A 72 8.53 -5.47 7.34
N ALA A 73 9.04 -6.41 6.53
CA ALA A 73 9.83 -6.11 5.35
C ALA A 73 8.95 -5.90 4.11
N TRP A 74 9.07 -4.72 3.50
CA TRP A 74 8.41 -4.33 2.26
C TRP A 74 9.43 -3.89 1.21
N ASN A 75 9.08 -3.97 -0.06
CA ASN A 75 9.91 -3.48 -1.16
C ASN A 75 9.42 -2.13 -1.71
N GLY A 76 8.18 -1.76 -1.40
CA GLY A 76 7.55 -0.55 -1.91
C GLY A 76 6.03 -0.65 -1.88
N ILE A 77 5.36 0.21 -2.65
CA ILE A 77 3.90 0.29 -2.74
C ILE A 77 3.44 0.43 -4.20
N GLU A 78 2.14 0.23 -4.41
CA GLU A 78 1.46 0.57 -5.64
C GLU A 78 0.56 1.79 -5.45
N ARG A 79 0.65 2.78 -6.34
CA ARG A 79 -0.20 3.96 -6.39
C ARG A 79 -1.12 3.88 -7.61
N LEU A 80 -2.39 3.69 -7.38
CA LEU A 80 -3.44 3.68 -8.39
C LEU A 80 -4.05 5.08 -8.53
N ILE A 81 -3.79 5.77 -9.65
CA ILE A 81 -4.33 7.10 -9.93
C ILE A 81 -5.47 6.93 -10.93
N PRO A 82 -6.72 7.32 -10.59
CA PRO A 82 -7.83 7.26 -11.53
C PRO A 82 -7.56 8.18 -12.73
N VAL A 83 -7.60 7.65 -13.94
CA VAL A 83 -7.36 8.41 -15.18
C VAL A 83 -8.50 8.28 -16.19
N GLU A 84 -9.56 7.57 -15.86
CA GLU A 84 -10.74 7.46 -16.70
C GLU A 84 -11.99 7.45 -15.84
N TYR A 85 -12.91 8.32 -16.17
CA TYR A 85 -14.18 8.50 -15.49
C TYR A 85 -15.33 8.34 -16.45
N ARG A 86 -16.48 7.90 -15.98
CA ARG A 86 -17.70 7.84 -16.75
C ARG A 86 -18.55 9.07 -16.46
N THR A 87 -18.94 9.81 -17.51
CA THR A 87 -19.85 10.94 -17.34
C THR A 87 -21.28 10.45 -17.08
N PRO A 88 -22.18 11.27 -16.50
CA PRO A 88 -23.59 10.93 -16.33
C PRO A 88 -24.29 10.56 -17.64
N GLN A 89 -23.84 11.10 -18.78
CA GLN A 89 -24.33 10.81 -20.13
C GLN A 89 -23.80 9.50 -20.70
N GLY A 90 -22.89 8.82 -19.97
CA GLY A 90 -22.31 7.52 -20.36
C GLY A 90 -21.06 7.59 -21.23
N PHE A 91 -20.49 8.77 -21.47
CA PHE A 91 -19.22 8.94 -22.18
C PHE A 91 -18.03 8.69 -21.26
N ASN A 92 -16.92 8.22 -21.81
CA ASN A 92 -15.66 8.15 -21.08
C ASN A 92 -14.95 9.51 -21.13
N TYR A 93 -14.50 9.95 -19.96
CA TYR A 93 -13.67 11.13 -19.79
C TYR A 93 -12.30 10.69 -19.30
N SER A 94 -11.23 11.00 -20.03
CA SER A 94 -9.90 10.52 -19.75
C SER A 94 -8.95 11.66 -19.39
N LEU A 95 -8.25 11.51 -18.29
CA LEU A 95 -7.11 12.32 -17.91
C LEU A 95 -5.85 11.83 -18.63
N LEU A 96 -5.06 12.76 -19.15
CA LEU A 96 -3.78 12.46 -19.80
C LEU A 96 -2.65 12.79 -18.81
N LEU A 97 -2.12 11.75 -18.18
CA LEU A 97 -1.07 11.84 -17.17
C LEU A 97 0.29 11.58 -17.80
N ASP A 98 1.19 12.56 -17.70
CA ASP A 98 2.56 12.48 -18.22
C ASP A 98 3.59 13.10 -17.25
N ARG A 99 4.89 13.09 -17.64
CA ARG A 99 6.03 13.66 -16.89
C ARG A 99 6.12 13.14 -15.45
N VAL A 100 5.88 11.85 -15.27
CA VAL A 100 5.96 11.22 -13.95
C VAL A 100 7.40 11.16 -13.47
N THR A 101 7.62 11.63 -12.24
CA THR A 101 8.89 11.46 -11.51
C THR A 101 8.59 11.02 -10.09
N VAL A 102 9.45 10.18 -9.52
CA VAL A 102 9.36 9.74 -8.13
C VAL A 102 10.71 9.91 -7.49
N THR A 103 10.75 10.54 -6.32
CA THR A 103 11.97 10.76 -5.53
C THR A 103 11.72 10.43 -4.06
N ASP A 104 12.79 10.24 -3.30
CA ASP A 104 12.73 10.29 -1.85
C ASP A 104 12.61 11.74 -1.32
N GLU A 105 12.60 11.93 0.00
CA GLU A 105 12.54 13.25 0.65
C GLU A 105 13.75 14.15 0.30
N GLN A 106 14.89 13.55 -0.02
CA GLN A 106 16.13 14.26 -0.36
C GLN A 106 16.21 14.59 -1.85
N GLY A 107 15.21 14.20 -2.63
CA GLY A 107 15.18 14.41 -4.07
C GLY A 107 15.93 13.33 -4.87
N THR A 108 16.39 12.25 -4.24
CA THR A 108 17.03 11.12 -4.93
C THR A 108 15.99 10.35 -5.74
N PRO A 109 16.21 10.10 -7.03
CA PRO A 109 15.25 9.33 -7.83
C PRO A 109 15.00 7.93 -7.30
N LEU A 110 13.75 7.54 -7.22
CA LEU A 110 13.31 6.18 -6.91
C LEU A 110 12.95 5.42 -8.18
N THR A 111 13.22 4.13 -8.17
CA THR A 111 12.79 3.23 -9.26
C THR A 111 11.28 3.06 -9.22
N PHE A 112 10.63 3.17 -10.36
CA PHE A 112 9.21 2.86 -10.50
C PHE A 112 8.89 2.29 -11.88
N GLU A 113 7.80 1.51 -11.93
CA GLU A 113 7.16 1.06 -13.17
C GLU A 113 5.80 1.73 -13.33
N SER A 114 5.43 2.06 -14.56
CA SER A 114 4.15 2.67 -14.87
C SER A 114 3.39 1.81 -15.87
N SER A 115 2.20 1.38 -15.48
CA SER A 115 1.30 0.59 -16.34
C SER A 115 -0.12 1.18 -16.33
N ARG A 116 -0.96 0.72 -17.26
CA ARG A 116 -2.40 1.00 -17.21
C ARG A 116 -3.11 -0.24 -16.70
N GLU A 117 -3.90 -0.07 -15.67
CA GLU A 117 -4.75 -1.10 -15.09
C GLU A 117 -6.20 -0.61 -15.07
N ARG A 118 -7.04 -1.15 -15.97
CA ARG A 118 -8.44 -0.70 -16.17
C ARG A 118 -8.50 0.81 -16.40
N HIS A 119 -9.13 1.54 -15.49
CA HIS A 119 -9.27 3.01 -15.51
C HIS A 119 -8.25 3.75 -14.64
N TYR A 120 -7.22 3.03 -14.15
CA TYR A 120 -6.13 3.59 -13.36
C TYR A 120 -4.82 3.66 -14.13
N ARG A 121 -3.99 4.64 -13.80
CA ARG A 121 -2.55 4.59 -13.98
C ARG A 121 -1.97 3.95 -12.72
N ASN A 122 -1.41 2.75 -12.86
CA ASN A 122 -0.70 2.07 -11.76
C ASN A 122 0.77 2.46 -11.79
N LEU A 123 1.29 2.93 -10.66
CA LEU A 123 2.69 3.22 -10.41
C LEU A 123 3.17 2.29 -9.31
N LYS A 124 4.00 1.31 -9.68
CA LYS A 124 4.68 0.44 -8.74
C LYS A 124 6.01 1.08 -8.37
N ILE A 125 6.15 1.49 -7.10
CA ILE A 125 7.26 2.31 -6.60
C ILE A 125 8.09 1.48 -5.63
N TRP A 126 9.39 1.31 -5.91
CA TRP A 126 10.32 0.67 -4.98
C TRP A 126 10.86 1.68 -3.99
N ILE A 127 10.76 1.37 -2.70
CA ILE A 127 11.15 2.25 -1.60
C ILE A 127 12.24 1.56 -0.79
N PRO A 128 13.51 1.97 -0.96
CA PRO A 128 14.63 1.42 -0.18
C PRO A 128 14.44 1.59 1.32
N GLY A 129 14.79 0.55 2.10
CA GLY A 129 14.69 0.58 3.55
C GLY A 129 13.26 0.57 4.09
N ALA A 130 12.30 0.04 3.34
CA ALA A 130 10.91 -0.14 3.76
C ALA A 130 10.75 -1.37 4.67
N THR A 131 11.49 -1.39 5.80
CA THR A 131 11.43 -2.46 6.80
C THR A 131 11.34 -1.81 8.17
N ASP A 132 10.24 -2.04 8.87
CA ASP A 132 9.95 -1.48 10.21
C ASP A 132 10.29 0.01 10.31
N ALA A 133 9.85 0.79 9.32
CA ALA A 133 10.24 2.18 9.16
C ALA A 133 9.16 3.02 8.48
N THR A 134 9.14 4.31 8.79
CA THR A 134 8.44 5.31 7.98
C THR A 134 9.38 5.78 6.88
N ARG A 135 8.87 5.81 5.66
CA ARG A 135 9.56 6.34 4.48
C ARG A 135 8.67 7.33 3.77
N THR A 136 9.24 8.40 3.27
CA THR A 136 8.51 9.38 2.47
C THR A 136 8.99 9.34 1.03
N PHE A 137 8.06 9.42 0.10
CA PHE A 137 8.39 9.66 -1.30
C PHE A 137 7.57 10.82 -1.84
N VAL A 138 8.09 11.46 -2.87
CA VAL A 138 7.47 12.56 -3.58
C VAL A 138 7.22 12.12 -5.02
N LEU A 139 5.95 12.07 -5.40
CA LEU A 139 5.48 11.75 -6.74
C LEU A 139 5.04 13.06 -7.41
N LYS A 140 5.62 13.36 -8.59
CA LYS A 140 5.21 14.54 -9.39
C LYS A 140 4.76 14.08 -10.76
N TYR A 141 3.71 14.72 -11.27
CA TYR A 141 3.21 14.47 -12.61
C TYR A 141 2.40 15.65 -13.14
N ARG A 142 2.25 15.71 -14.47
CA ARG A 142 1.35 16.66 -15.13
C ARG A 142 0.09 15.93 -15.58
N VAL A 143 -1.04 16.60 -15.46
CA VAL A 143 -2.32 16.12 -15.96
C VAL A 143 -2.89 17.13 -16.96
N ARG A 144 -3.28 16.64 -18.11
CA ARG A 144 -4.07 17.39 -19.09
C ARG A 144 -5.50 16.87 -19.07
N ASN A 145 -6.42 17.73 -19.49
CA ASN A 145 -7.84 17.39 -19.49
C ASN A 145 -8.39 17.12 -18.08
N GLY A 146 -7.90 17.85 -17.06
CA GLY A 146 -8.29 17.69 -15.66
C GLY A 146 -9.39 18.65 -15.20
N LEU A 147 -9.73 19.64 -16.02
CA LEU A 147 -10.77 20.63 -15.72
C LEU A 147 -12.03 20.36 -16.54
N LYS A 148 -13.16 20.71 -15.98
CA LYS A 148 -14.44 20.82 -16.69
C LYS A 148 -14.74 22.31 -16.90
N PHE A 149 -15.16 22.64 -18.10
CA PHE A 149 -15.51 23.99 -18.49
C PHE A 149 -17.02 24.05 -18.67
N PHE A 150 -17.67 24.93 -17.90
CA PHE A 150 -19.10 25.22 -17.99
C PHE A 150 -19.30 26.62 -18.61
N GLU A 151 -20.53 26.99 -18.89
CA GLU A 151 -20.85 28.32 -19.48
C GLU A 151 -20.56 29.48 -18.51
N ASP A 152 -20.66 29.23 -17.20
CA ASP A 152 -20.60 30.24 -16.15
C ASP A 152 -19.42 30.06 -15.20
N HIS A 153 -18.69 28.92 -15.25
CA HIS A 153 -17.53 28.65 -14.39
C HIS A 153 -16.66 27.52 -14.91
N ASP A 154 -15.44 27.43 -14.40
CA ASP A 154 -14.58 26.30 -14.54
C ASP A 154 -14.61 25.44 -13.26
N GLU A 155 -14.45 24.12 -13.37
CA GLU A 155 -14.49 23.21 -12.24
C GLU A 155 -13.32 22.22 -12.27
N LEU A 156 -12.63 22.12 -11.15
CA LEU A 156 -11.75 21.03 -10.81
C LEU A 156 -12.50 20.04 -9.92
N TYR A 157 -12.67 18.80 -10.38
CA TYR A 157 -13.10 17.66 -9.59
C TYR A 157 -11.93 16.70 -9.46
N TRP A 158 -11.34 16.59 -8.28
CA TRP A 158 -10.10 15.85 -8.08
C TRP A 158 -10.20 14.83 -6.95
N ASN A 159 -9.98 13.53 -7.27
CA ASN A 159 -9.80 12.49 -6.25
C ASN A 159 -8.37 12.56 -5.71
N VAL A 160 -8.20 13.21 -4.56
CA VAL A 160 -6.90 13.61 -3.98
C VAL A 160 -6.06 12.38 -3.61
N THR A 161 -6.63 11.50 -2.78
CA THR A 161 -5.89 10.34 -2.28
C THR A 161 -6.06 9.10 -3.16
N GLY A 162 -7.12 9.04 -3.95
CA GLY A 162 -7.63 7.79 -4.49
C GLY A 162 -8.47 7.06 -3.44
N ASP A 163 -9.21 6.07 -3.88
CA ASP A 163 -10.13 5.24 -3.10
C ASP A 163 -9.81 3.74 -3.19
N GLU A 164 -8.63 3.40 -3.71
CA GLU A 164 -8.18 2.01 -3.87
C GLU A 164 -7.12 1.59 -2.83
N TRP A 165 -6.99 2.36 -1.74
CA TRP A 165 -6.08 1.99 -0.66
C TRP A 165 -6.72 0.95 0.25
N ASP A 166 -6.12 -0.24 0.30
CA ASP A 166 -6.53 -1.32 1.21
C ASP A 166 -6.00 -1.10 2.65
N VAL A 167 -5.43 0.06 2.91
CA VAL A 167 -4.84 0.47 4.19
C VAL A 167 -5.37 1.84 4.61
N PRO A 168 -5.41 2.16 5.90
CA PRO A 168 -5.87 3.46 6.36
C PRO A 168 -4.89 4.58 5.99
N ILE A 169 -5.45 5.80 5.83
CA ILE A 169 -4.71 7.05 5.71
C ILE A 169 -4.96 7.87 6.97
N GLU A 170 -3.92 8.06 7.79
CA GLU A 170 -4.07 8.73 9.08
C GLU A 170 -4.27 10.24 8.93
N HIS A 171 -3.56 10.86 7.97
CA HIS A 171 -3.67 12.29 7.66
C HIS A 171 -3.60 12.51 6.16
N ALA A 172 -4.54 13.31 5.62
CA ALA A 172 -4.45 13.80 4.25
C ALA A 172 -4.82 15.27 4.16
N SER A 173 -4.14 15.96 3.24
CA SER A 173 -4.43 17.34 2.89
C SER A 173 -4.22 17.58 1.39
N VAL A 174 -4.87 18.64 0.89
CA VAL A 174 -4.58 19.17 -0.44
C VAL A 174 -4.50 20.69 -0.41
N HIS A 175 -3.52 21.22 -1.10
CA HIS A 175 -3.40 22.64 -1.40
C HIS A 175 -3.54 22.84 -2.92
N ILE A 176 -4.65 23.43 -3.32
CA ILE A 176 -4.97 23.74 -4.73
C ILE A 176 -4.64 25.20 -4.97
N ILE A 177 -3.77 25.45 -5.94
CA ILE A 177 -3.32 26.77 -6.36
C ILE A 177 -3.97 27.07 -7.73
N LEU A 178 -4.85 28.04 -7.77
CA LEU A 178 -5.54 28.48 -8.99
C LEU A 178 -4.70 29.53 -9.73
N PRO A 179 -5.01 29.81 -11.01
CA PRO A 179 -4.35 30.88 -11.75
C PRO A 179 -4.45 32.23 -11.01
N PRO A 180 -3.47 33.11 -11.14
CA PRO A 180 -3.54 34.44 -10.55
C PRO A 180 -4.79 35.21 -11.00
N GLN A 181 -5.37 36.03 -10.10
CA GLN A 181 -6.57 36.82 -10.32
C GLN A 181 -7.88 36.03 -10.44
N THR A 182 -7.87 34.71 -10.13
CA THR A 182 -9.10 33.93 -10.01
C THR A 182 -10.00 34.51 -8.91
N THR A 183 -11.27 34.69 -9.19
CA THR A 183 -12.30 35.20 -8.28
C THR A 183 -13.52 34.30 -8.25
N GLY A 184 -14.42 34.47 -7.28
CA GLY A 184 -15.66 33.71 -7.20
C GLY A 184 -15.44 32.24 -6.76
N ILE A 185 -14.32 31.94 -6.11
CA ILE A 185 -13.93 30.58 -5.73
C ILE A 185 -14.98 29.97 -4.80
N ARG A 186 -15.45 28.79 -5.17
CA ARG A 186 -16.30 27.89 -4.38
C ARG A 186 -15.58 26.57 -4.19
N ALA A 187 -15.59 26.03 -2.99
CA ALA A 187 -14.84 24.83 -2.69
C ALA A 187 -15.61 23.91 -1.74
N GLN A 188 -15.55 22.62 -2.00
CA GLN A 188 -16.15 21.57 -1.19
C GLN A 188 -15.22 20.34 -1.17
N ALA A 189 -15.15 19.68 -0.02
CA ALA A 189 -14.42 18.44 0.17
C ALA A 189 -15.38 17.31 0.53
N PHE A 190 -15.18 16.16 -0.08
CA PHE A 190 -15.90 14.93 0.26
C PHE A 190 -14.93 13.88 0.76
N THR A 191 -15.35 13.10 1.77
CA THR A 191 -14.58 12.00 2.34
C THR A 191 -15.41 10.71 2.35
N GLY A 192 -14.72 9.56 2.39
CA GLY A 192 -15.34 8.25 2.49
C GLY A 192 -15.17 7.37 1.26
N ALA A 193 -15.93 6.27 1.21
CA ALA A 193 -15.90 5.33 0.09
C ALA A 193 -16.51 5.96 -1.18
N TYR A 194 -16.25 5.32 -2.32
CA TYR A 194 -16.79 5.78 -3.62
C TYR A 194 -18.29 6.09 -3.55
N GLY A 195 -18.65 7.32 -3.93
CA GLY A 195 -20.03 7.82 -3.89
C GLY A 195 -20.51 8.33 -2.53
N ALA A 196 -19.69 8.29 -1.49
CA ALA A 196 -20.00 8.94 -0.21
C ALA A 196 -20.03 10.46 -0.36
N ARG A 197 -20.82 11.12 0.49
CA ARG A 197 -20.96 12.57 0.55
C ARG A 197 -20.65 13.12 1.95
N GLU A 198 -19.82 12.40 2.69
CA GLU A 198 -19.37 12.86 3.98
C GLU A 198 -18.38 14.03 3.80
N GLU A 199 -18.47 15.04 4.66
CA GLU A 199 -17.66 16.26 4.60
C GLU A 199 -16.70 16.34 5.82
N ALA A 200 -16.00 15.23 6.11
CA ALA A 200 -15.06 15.18 7.23
C ALA A 200 -13.71 15.85 6.87
N ALA A 201 -13.77 17.08 6.40
CA ALA A 201 -12.60 17.90 6.08
C ALA A 201 -12.87 19.38 6.36
N THR A 202 -11.85 20.12 6.77
CA THR A 202 -11.88 21.59 6.76
C THR A 202 -11.58 22.11 5.35
N VAL A 203 -12.21 23.20 4.97
CA VAL A 203 -12.00 23.89 3.68
C VAL A 203 -11.70 25.35 3.96
N GLU A 204 -10.55 25.83 3.48
CA GLU A 204 -10.09 27.21 3.65
C GLU A 204 -9.74 27.79 2.28
N ILE A 205 -10.32 28.97 1.96
CA ILE A 205 -9.98 29.72 0.75
C ILE A 205 -9.03 30.85 1.15
N VAL A 206 -7.82 30.86 0.60
CA VAL A 206 -6.78 31.84 0.91
C VAL A 206 -6.23 32.42 -0.40
N GLY A 207 -6.62 33.66 -0.71
CA GLY A 207 -6.27 34.28 -1.99
C GLY A 207 -6.82 33.50 -3.18
N ALA A 208 -5.97 33.15 -4.13
CA ALA A 208 -6.29 32.28 -5.26
C ALA A 208 -5.99 30.79 -4.94
N GLY A 209 -6.04 30.39 -3.69
CA GLY A 209 -5.76 29.02 -3.27
C GLY A 209 -6.88 28.44 -2.40
N VAL A 210 -6.96 27.12 -2.41
CA VAL A 210 -7.88 26.36 -1.55
C VAL A 210 -7.08 25.30 -0.82
N ARG A 211 -7.20 25.27 0.51
CA ARG A 211 -6.63 24.22 1.35
C ARG A 211 -7.74 23.37 1.94
N MET A 212 -7.60 22.07 1.82
CA MET A 212 -8.51 21.12 2.44
C MET A 212 -7.70 20.14 3.29
N THR A 213 -8.18 19.89 4.52
CA THR A 213 -7.50 18.97 5.45
C THR A 213 -8.56 18.09 6.09
N MET A 214 -8.39 16.79 6.02
CA MET A 214 -9.33 15.86 6.65
C MET A 214 -9.32 16.02 8.17
N THR A 215 -10.48 15.79 8.80
CA THR A 215 -10.69 15.89 10.25
C THR A 215 -10.72 14.54 10.95
N ARG A 216 -10.75 13.44 10.21
CA ARG A 216 -10.63 12.06 10.69
C ARG A 216 -9.75 11.23 9.76
N ALA A 217 -9.21 10.13 10.24
CA ALA A 217 -8.55 9.15 9.39
C ALA A 217 -9.51 8.55 8.35
N LEU A 218 -8.99 8.24 7.17
CA LEU A 218 -9.70 7.50 6.14
C LEU A 218 -9.44 6.01 6.34
N GLY A 219 -10.50 5.21 6.28
CA GLY A 219 -10.46 3.76 6.43
C GLY A 219 -10.17 3.03 5.12
N PHE A 220 -10.46 1.73 5.13
CA PHE A 220 -10.34 0.86 3.95
C PHE A 220 -11.17 1.41 2.79
N ARG A 221 -10.51 1.67 1.65
CA ARG A 221 -11.11 2.20 0.41
C ARG A 221 -11.91 3.49 0.59
N GLU A 222 -11.51 4.29 1.53
CA GLU A 222 -12.00 5.67 1.65
C GLU A 222 -10.99 6.64 1.03
N GLY A 223 -11.50 7.73 0.49
CA GLY A 223 -10.71 8.78 -0.15
C GLY A 223 -11.13 10.19 0.25
N LEU A 224 -10.27 11.14 -0.07
CA LEU A 224 -10.54 12.58 -0.04
C LEU A 224 -10.72 13.06 -1.48
N THR A 225 -11.84 13.73 -1.75
CA THR A 225 -12.16 14.36 -3.05
C THR A 225 -12.32 15.85 -2.87
N ALA A 226 -11.64 16.62 -3.69
CA ALA A 226 -11.76 18.08 -3.75
C ALA A 226 -12.61 18.49 -4.96
N VAL A 227 -13.54 19.42 -4.74
CA VAL A 227 -14.30 20.09 -5.80
C VAL A 227 -14.09 21.59 -5.64
N VAL A 228 -13.58 22.23 -6.69
CA VAL A 228 -13.30 23.67 -6.69
C VAL A 228 -13.83 24.25 -7.98
N GLY A 229 -14.72 25.25 -7.86
CA GLY A 229 -15.24 26.02 -8.97
C GLY A 229 -14.84 27.50 -8.87
N TRP A 230 -14.63 28.15 -10.00
CA TRP A 230 -14.27 29.60 -10.07
C TRP A 230 -14.73 30.27 -11.34
#